data_507881b743e5b8e4fb3349fa2246f5d3
#
_entry.id   507881b743e5b8e4fb3349fa2246f5d3
#
_cell.length_a   1.000
_cell.length_b   1.000
_cell.length_c   1.000
_cell.angle_alpha   90.00
_cell.angle_beta   90.00
_cell.angle_gamma   90.00
#
_symmetry.space_group_name_H-M   'P 1'
#
loop_
_entity.id
_entity.type
_entity.pdbx_description
1 polymer ?
#
loop_
_entity_poly.entity_id
_entity_poly.type
_entity_poly.pdbx_seq_one_letter_code
_entity_poly.pdbx_strand_id
1 'polypeptide(L)'
;MTRRIMVLGLSVLAVVSCGSDSELPAATATPVTTAPVSTSAPVVTAEKDPAVPGVVITSWTVVDGDTIETDGQSIRILGYDTPERGECGYDEASEFLADLLATGTVSLTADSGDDTDKYDRLLRHVLVDGKPVGLSMIEAGKANARYDELDGYSLHRYQDQYRATDGANTFDCVVVSLPQTGSAVELWNLPGPDLDCSDIRRKVRITGPDYHRLDSDGDGWGCESYS
;
A
#
# COMPACT_ATOMS: atom_id res chain seq x y z
N MET A 1 -59.80 -0.53 8.66
CA MET A 1 -60.32 -0.24 7.32
C MET A 1 -59.22 -0.53 6.34
N THR A 2 -59.18 -1.77 5.81
CA THR A 2 -59.55 -2.19 4.47
C THR A 2 -58.69 -1.49 3.36
N ARG A 3 -57.90 -2.12 2.55
CA ARG A 3 -58.14 -3.23 1.62
C ARG A 3 -56.83 -3.79 1.05
N ARG A 4 -56.79 -5.11 0.97
CA ARG A 4 -55.91 -5.93 0.11
C ARG A 4 -56.28 -5.76 -1.36
N ILE A 5 -55.32 -5.84 -2.28
CA ILE A 5 -55.56 -6.35 -3.61
C ILE A 5 -54.39 -7.26 -3.99
N MET A 6 -54.75 -8.49 -4.29
CA MET A 6 -53.97 -9.60 -4.79
C MET A 6 -54.35 -9.75 -6.28
N VAL A 7 -53.42 -9.82 -7.18
CA VAL A 7 -53.67 -10.27 -8.56
C VAL A 7 -52.69 -11.35 -8.92
N LEU A 8 -53.22 -12.55 -9.13
CA LEU A 8 -52.66 -13.69 -9.81
C LEU A 8 -52.87 -13.56 -11.33
N GLY A 9 -52.04 -14.16 -12.11
CA GLY A 9 -52.26 -14.45 -13.55
C GLY A 9 -50.96 -15.08 -14.10
N LEU A 10 -50.82 -16.28 -14.17
CA LEU A 10 -51.26 -17.44 -14.93
C LEU A 10 -50.65 -17.51 -16.35
N SER A 11 -49.73 -18.47 -16.50
CA SER A 11 -49.32 -19.35 -17.60
C SER A 11 -49.71 -19.07 -19.05
N VAL A 12 -48.76 -19.30 -19.98
CA VAL A 12 -49.03 -20.12 -21.17
C VAL A 12 -47.75 -20.82 -21.63
N LEU A 13 -47.78 -22.14 -21.71
CA LEU A 13 -46.91 -23.01 -22.46
C LEU A 13 -47.23 -22.89 -23.96
N ALA A 14 -46.23 -22.97 -24.81
CA ALA A 14 -46.42 -23.42 -26.20
C ALA A 14 -45.21 -24.29 -26.60
N VAL A 15 -45.52 -25.55 -26.79
CA VAL A 15 -44.68 -26.58 -27.43
C VAL A 15 -45.02 -26.56 -28.93
N VAL A 16 -44.01 -26.49 -29.78
CA VAL A 16 -44.13 -26.89 -31.17
C VAL A 16 -42.91 -27.75 -31.54
N SER A 17 -43.26 -28.99 -31.93
CA SER A 17 -42.46 -30.02 -32.50
C SER A 17 -42.53 -29.97 -34.03
N CYS A 18 -41.58 -30.59 -34.67
CA CYS A 18 -41.41 -31.13 -36.03
C CYS A 18 -40.15 -30.56 -36.66
N GLY A 19 -39.09 -31.26 -36.94
CA GLY A 19 -39.03 -32.56 -37.63
C GLY A 19 -38.54 -32.35 -39.06
N SER A 20 -37.30 -32.71 -39.36
CA SER A 20 -36.95 -33.27 -40.70
C SER A 20 -35.52 -33.77 -40.70
N ASP A 21 -35.42 -35.02 -41.04
CA ASP A 21 -34.23 -35.78 -41.37
C ASP A 21 -33.45 -35.17 -42.53
N SER A 22 -32.14 -35.20 -42.43
CA SER A 22 -31.26 -35.24 -43.59
C SER A 22 -29.97 -35.98 -43.26
N GLU A 23 -29.79 -37.00 -44.04
CA GLU A 23 -28.81 -38.08 -44.05
C GLU A 23 -27.35 -37.59 -44.11
N LEU A 24 -26.50 -38.30 -43.41
CA LEU A 24 -25.03 -38.22 -43.42
C LEU A 24 -24.44 -38.73 -44.75
N PRO A 25 -23.26 -38.26 -45.11
CA PRO A 25 -22.25 -39.21 -45.61
C PRO A 25 -21.10 -39.35 -44.62
N ALA A 26 -20.75 -40.58 -44.39
CA ALA A 26 -19.62 -41.02 -43.60
C ALA A 26 -18.29 -40.46 -44.16
N ALA A 27 -17.62 -39.65 -43.36
CA ALA A 27 -16.25 -39.27 -43.61
C ALA A 27 -15.32 -40.02 -42.66
N THR A 28 -14.43 -40.76 -43.27
CA THR A 28 -13.38 -41.60 -42.72
C THR A 28 -12.52 -40.83 -41.71
N ALA A 29 -12.54 -41.27 -40.47
CA ALA A 29 -11.69 -40.71 -39.41
C ALA A 29 -10.25 -41.24 -39.56
N THR A 30 -9.33 -40.35 -39.88
CA THR A 30 -7.90 -40.56 -39.65
C THR A 30 -7.57 -40.25 -38.19
N PRO A 31 -6.79 -41.07 -37.50
CA PRO A 31 -6.40 -40.74 -36.12
C PRO A 31 -5.42 -39.58 -36.12
N VAL A 32 -5.86 -38.45 -35.60
CA VAL A 32 -4.96 -37.34 -35.26
C VAL A 32 -4.27 -37.70 -33.95
N THR A 33 -2.99 -38.01 -34.06
CA THR A 33 -2.08 -38.11 -32.91
C THR A 33 -1.95 -36.77 -32.27
N THR A 34 -2.63 -36.52 -31.15
CA THR A 34 -2.42 -35.35 -30.31
C THR A 34 -1.14 -35.52 -29.53
N ALA A 35 -0.09 -34.86 -29.98
CA ALA A 35 1.09 -34.63 -29.14
C ALA A 35 0.70 -33.71 -27.96
N PRO A 36 1.21 -33.94 -26.74
CA PRO A 36 0.96 -33.04 -25.63
C PRO A 36 1.62 -31.69 -25.89
N VAL A 37 0.81 -30.66 -26.05
CA VAL A 37 1.28 -29.27 -26.02
C VAL A 37 1.75 -29.01 -24.58
N SER A 38 3.06 -29.04 -24.38
CA SER A 38 3.71 -28.55 -23.15
C SER A 38 3.56 -27.05 -23.13
N THR A 39 2.54 -26.56 -22.43
CA THR A 39 2.39 -25.14 -22.13
C THR A 39 3.42 -24.79 -21.05
N SER A 40 4.66 -24.47 -21.47
CA SER A 40 5.59 -23.78 -20.63
C SER A 40 5.05 -22.36 -20.45
N ALA A 41 4.58 -22.04 -19.25
CA ALA A 41 4.35 -20.66 -18.85
C ALA A 41 5.65 -19.86 -19.11
N PRO A 42 5.55 -18.62 -19.60
CA PRO A 42 6.73 -17.79 -19.72
C PRO A 42 7.31 -17.58 -18.32
N VAL A 43 8.50 -18.13 -18.08
CA VAL A 43 9.33 -17.73 -16.98
C VAL A 43 9.72 -16.29 -17.29
N VAL A 44 9.05 -15.33 -16.63
CA VAL A 44 9.50 -13.95 -16.59
C VAL A 44 10.81 -13.98 -15.80
N THR A 45 11.90 -14.21 -16.51
CA THR A 45 13.22 -13.87 -15.98
C THR A 45 13.18 -12.37 -15.76
N ALA A 46 13.25 -11.95 -14.49
CA ALA A 46 13.51 -10.57 -14.15
C ALA A 46 14.81 -10.18 -14.87
N GLU A 47 14.68 -9.52 -16.02
CA GLU A 47 15.82 -8.84 -16.64
C GLU A 47 16.29 -7.84 -15.61
N LYS A 48 17.49 -8.05 -15.13
CA LYS A 48 18.24 -7.10 -14.32
C LYS A 48 18.40 -5.87 -15.21
N ASP A 49 17.57 -4.86 -14.96
CA ASP A 49 17.64 -3.56 -15.61
C ASP A 49 19.11 -3.09 -15.59
N PRO A 50 19.69 -2.64 -16.72
CA PRO A 50 21.06 -2.19 -16.75
C PRO A 50 21.20 -1.10 -15.68
N ALA A 51 21.96 -1.42 -14.63
CA ALA A 51 22.11 -0.61 -13.44
C ALA A 51 22.48 0.82 -13.85
N VAL A 52 21.52 1.76 -13.76
CA VAL A 52 21.84 3.18 -13.84
C VAL A 52 22.78 3.45 -12.67
N PRO A 53 24.00 3.95 -12.92
CA PRO A 53 24.95 4.20 -11.86
C PRO A 53 24.34 5.25 -10.91
N GLY A 54 23.90 4.81 -9.74
CA GLY A 54 23.40 5.68 -8.69
C GLY A 54 24.58 6.30 -7.93
N VAL A 55 24.36 7.46 -7.34
CA VAL A 55 25.29 8.04 -6.38
C VAL A 55 25.16 7.29 -5.07
N VAL A 56 26.22 6.60 -4.64
CA VAL A 56 26.23 5.92 -3.34
C VAL A 56 26.30 6.96 -2.23
N ILE A 57 25.43 6.84 -1.24
CA ILE A 57 25.45 7.65 -0.01
C ILE A 57 25.82 6.78 1.18
N THR A 58 26.54 7.36 2.15
CA THR A 58 27.06 6.64 3.33
C THR A 58 26.48 7.13 4.65
N SER A 59 25.73 8.23 4.60
CA SER A 59 25.02 8.79 5.76
C SER A 59 23.66 9.30 5.33
N TRP A 60 22.66 9.06 6.13
CA TRP A 60 21.28 9.55 5.92
C TRP A 60 20.54 9.63 7.24
N THR A 61 19.45 10.40 7.25
CA THR A 61 18.45 10.45 8.32
C THR A 61 17.09 10.26 7.67
N VAL A 62 16.27 9.36 8.18
CA VAL A 62 14.87 9.23 7.76
C VAL A 62 14.08 10.34 8.42
N VAL A 63 13.34 11.12 7.61
CA VAL A 63 12.45 12.19 8.08
C VAL A 63 11.05 11.63 8.27
N ASP A 64 10.59 10.86 7.28
CA ASP A 64 9.33 10.12 7.26
C ASP A 64 9.44 8.93 6.27
N GLY A 65 8.32 8.24 5.99
CA GLY A 65 8.34 7.03 5.18
C GLY A 65 8.73 7.23 3.72
N ASP A 66 8.79 8.45 3.21
CA ASP A 66 9.12 8.76 1.81
C ASP A 66 10.11 9.92 1.64
N THR A 67 10.69 10.39 2.73
CA THR A 67 11.65 11.49 2.74
C THR A 67 12.86 11.15 3.60
N ILE A 68 14.07 11.32 3.05
CA ILE A 68 15.33 11.20 3.77
C ILE A 68 16.15 12.47 3.62
N GLU A 69 17.10 12.69 4.52
CA GLU A 69 18.13 13.71 4.40
C GLU A 69 19.51 13.07 4.25
N THR A 70 20.32 13.62 3.37
CA THR A 70 21.73 13.23 3.19
C THR A 70 22.53 14.46 2.77
N ASP A 71 23.71 14.65 3.37
CA ASP A 71 24.63 15.77 3.09
C ASP A 71 23.95 17.16 3.09
N GLY A 72 22.95 17.35 3.97
CA GLY A 72 22.21 18.61 4.07
C GLY A 72 21.18 18.84 2.96
N GLN A 73 20.90 17.81 2.15
CA GLN A 73 19.87 17.82 1.10
C GLN A 73 18.69 16.95 1.52
N SER A 74 17.48 17.49 1.39
CA SER A 74 16.26 16.71 1.56
C SER A 74 15.92 15.99 0.25
N ILE A 75 15.65 14.70 0.34
CA ILE A 75 15.34 13.82 -0.78
C ILE A 75 13.92 13.32 -0.63
N ARG A 76 13.01 13.70 -1.54
CA ARG A 76 11.70 13.08 -1.69
C ARG A 76 11.85 11.85 -2.59
N ILE A 77 11.51 10.70 -2.08
CA ILE A 77 11.64 9.45 -2.83
C ILE A 77 10.50 9.34 -3.84
N LEU A 78 10.84 9.04 -5.09
CA LEU A 78 9.93 9.04 -6.22
C LEU A 78 9.00 7.83 -6.24
N GLY A 79 7.76 8.08 -6.69
CA GLY A 79 6.84 7.07 -7.18
C GLY A 79 5.95 6.44 -6.14
N TYR A 80 6.04 6.81 -4.87
CA TYR A 80 5.15 6.33 -3.83
C TYR A 80 4.86 7.40 -2.77
N ASP A 81 3.86 7.14 -1.97
CA ASP A 81 3.39 7.98 -0.87
C ASP A 81 3.17 7.15 0.38
N THR A 82 3.44 7.73 1.53
CA THR A 82 3.24 7.11 2.84
C THR A 82 2.28 7.95 3.69
N PRO A 83 1.72 7.39 4.77
CA PRO A 83 0.89 8.16 5.68
C PRO A 83 1.62 9.39 6.21
N GLU A 84 0.91 10.51 6.27
CA GLU A 84 1.40 11.76 6.83
C GLU A 84 1.43 11.72 8.36
N ARG A 85 2.17 12.65 8.97
CA ARG A 85 2.28 12.75 10.43
C ARG A 85 0.90 12.86 11.10
N GLY A 86 0.65 11.97 12.05
CA GLY A 86 -0.64 11.84 12.73
C GLY A 86 -1.65 10.98 11.99
N GLU A 87 -1.28 10.40 10.86
CA GLU A 87 -2.04 9.36 10.20
C GLU A 87 -1.56 7.98 10.65
N CYS A 88 -2.47 7.03 10.67
CA CYS A 88 -2.16 5.65 10.96
C CYS A 88 -1.16 5.09 9.95
N GLY A 89 -0.11 4.43 10.44
CA GLY A 89 0.96 3.86 9.61
C GLY A 89 2.15 4.79 9.40
N TYR A 90 2.11 6.04 9.89
CA TYR A 90 3.21 7.00 9.74
C TYR A 90 4.52 6.50 10.36
N ASP A 91 4.47 6.12 11.63
CA ASP A 91 5.66 5.66 12.34
C ASP A 91 6.16 4.33 11.78
N GLU A 92 5.26 3.41 11.49
CA GLU A 92 5.59 2.10 10.91
C GLU A 92 6.20 2.21 9.51
N ALA A 93 5.79 3.18 8.69
CA ALA A 93 6.39 3.43 7.39
C ALA A 93 7.79 4.02 7.53
N SER A 94 7.97 4.96 8.45
CA SER A 94 9.25 5.59 8.75
C SER A 94 10.28 4.60 9.31
N GLU A 95 9.86 3.76 10.26
CA GLU A 95 10.70 2.71 10.84
C GLU A 95 11.07 1.65 9.79
N PHE A 96 10.09 1.21 8.98
CA PHE A 96 10.35 0.23 7.93
C PHE A 96 11.36 0.76 6.89
N LEU A 97 11.25 2.04 6.50
CA LEU A 97 12.23 2.66 5.61
C LEU A 97 13.63 2.68 6.25
N ALA A 98 13.73 3.06 7.53
CA ALA A 98 15.00 3.10 8.25
C ALA A 98 15.66 1.72 8.33
N ASP A 99 14.90 0.70 8.67
CA ASP A 99 15.35 -0.69 8.70
C ASP A 99 15.82 -1.15 7.33
N LEU A 100 15.04 -0.87 6.28
CA LEU A 100 15.37 -1.24 4.91
C LEU A 100 16.69 -0.61 4.45
N LEU A 101 16.89 0.67 4.71
CA LEU A 101 18.14 1.37 4.34
C LEU A 101 19.36 0.84 5.07
N ALA A 102 19.19 0.28 6.26
CA ALA A 102 20.27 -0.32 7.04
C ALA A 102 20.74 -1.70 6.53
N THR A 103 20.01 -2.32 5.59
CA THR A 103 20.29 -3.69 5.15
C THR A 103 21.41 -3.80 4.10
N GLY A 104 21.77 -2.71 3.41
CA GLY A 104 22.72 -2.78 2.30
C GLY A 104 23.30 -1.44 1.86
N THR A 105 23.85 -1.41 0.67
CA THR A 105 24.42 -0.20 0.07
C THR A 105 23.33 0.69 -0.50
N VAL A 106 23.21 1.91 0.03
CA VAL A 106 22.22 2.88 -0.41
C VAL A 106 22.75 3.73 -1.56
N SER A 107 21.96 3.87 -2.62
CA SER A 107 22.28 4.74 -3.74
C SER A 107 21.06 5.54 -4.22
N LEU A 108 21.34 6.72 -4.78
CA LEU A 108 20.36 7.64 -5.32
C LEU A 108 20.43 7.68 -6.83
N THR A 109 19.30 7.62 -7.54
CA THR A 109 19.24 7.82 -8.99
C THR A 109 18.17 8.86 -9.32
N ALA A 110 18.50 9.79 -10.23
CA ALA A 110 17.51 10.69 -10.81
C ALA A 110 16.67 9.96 -11.88
N ASP A 111 15.52 10.50 -12.18
CA ASP A 111 14.72 10.09 -13.34
C ASP A 111 14.55 11.23 -14.36
N SER A 112 13.81 10.96 -15.43
CA SER A 112 13.55 11.90 -16.54
C SER A 112 12.46 12.92 -16.21
N GLY A 113 12.42 13.48 -15.06
CA GLY A 113 11.42 14.47 -14.67
C GLY A 113 12.07 15.72 -14.11
N ASP A 114 11.32 16.43 -13.31
CA ASP A 114 11.84 17.54 -12.53
C ASP A 114 12.90 17.04 -11.56
N ASP A 115 13.95 17.81 -11.35
CA ASP A 115 15.03 17.45 -10.43
C ASP A 115 14.67 17.72 -8.97
N THR A 116 13.78 18.70 -8.76
CA THR A 116 13.30 19.10 -7.43
C THR A 116 11.79 19.30 -7.43
N ASP A 117 11.18 19.22 -6.26
CA ASP A 117 9.79 19.61 -6.06
C ASP A 117 9.65 21.10 -5.67
N LYS A 118 8.41 21.51 -5.42
CA LYS A 118 8.08 22.91 -5.01
C LYS A 118 8.62 23.32 -3.64
N TYR A 119 9.19 22.40 -2.88
CA TYR A 119 9.80 22.60 -1.58
C TYR A 119 11.33 22.51 -1.64
N ASP A 120 11.92 22.52 -2.84
CA ASP A 120 13.36 22.35 -3.09
C ASP A 120 13.95 21.02 -2.63
N ARG A 121 13.12 19.99 -2.43
CA ARG A 121 13.59 18.63 -2.16
C ARG A 121 14.02 17.97 -3.49
N LEU A 122 15.16 17.29 -3.49
CA LEU A 122 15.59 16.52 -4.66
C LEU A 122 14.68 15.31 -4.88
N LEU A 123 14.26 15.10 -6.12
CA LEU A 123 13.42 13.96 -6.52
C LEU A 123 14.33 12.81 -6.97
N ARG A 124 14.41 11.73 -6.19
CA ARG A 124 15.30 10.59 -6.46
C ARG A 124 14.60 9.27 -6.20
N HIS A 125 14.98 8.26 -6.97
CA HIS A 125 14.82 6.88 -6.52
C HIS A 125 15.93 6.54 -5.54
N VAL A 126 15.58 5.93 -4.43
CA VAL A 126 16.50 5.36 -3.46
C VAL A 126 16.54 3.87 -3.68
N LEU A 127 17.74 3.31 -3.79
CA LEU A 127 17.97 1.89 -3.98
C LEU A 127 18.84 1.32 -2.86
N VAL A 128 18.52 0.12 -2.42
CA VAL A 128 19.35 -0.68 -1.53
C VAL A 128 19.85 -1.90 -2.31
N ASP A 129 21.16 -2.02 -2.46
CA ASP A 129 21.80 -3.07 -3.29
C ASP A 129 21.21 -3.16 -4.71
N GLY A 130 20.80 -2.01 -5.26
CA GLY A 130 20.21 -1.91 -6.60
C GLY A 130 18.71 -2.21 -6.68
N LYS A 131 18.03 -2.58 -5.59
CA LYS A 131 16.58 -2.73 -5.52
C LYS A 131 15.92 -1.41 -5.09
N PRO A 132 14.90 -0.89 -5.80
CA PRO A 132 14.23 0.35 -5.42
C PRO A 132 13.45 0.17 -4.11
N VAL A 133 13.67 1.06 -3.15
CA VAL A 133 13.01 0.98 -1.83
C VAL A 133 11.49 1.12 -1.93
N GLY A 134 10.99 1.94 -2.86
CA GLY A 134 9.56 2.11 -3.07
C GLY A 134 8.83 0.81 -3.37
N LEU A 135 9.46 -0.11 -4.11
CA LEU A 135 8.89 -1.44 -4.32
C LEU A 135 8.73 -2.20 -3.01
N SER A 136 9.78 -2.21 -2.16
CA SER A 136 9.72 -2.90 -0.87
C SER A 136 8.72 -2.27 0.11
N MET A 137 8.60 -0.94 0.08
CA MET A 137 7.60 -0.20 0.86
C MET A 137 6.17 -0.59 0.46
N ILE A 138 5.88 -0.64 -0.84
CA ILE A 138 4.58 -1.04 -1.38
C ILE A 138 4.30 -2.53 -1.11
N GLU A 139 5.28 -3.42 -1.37
CA GLU A 139 5.18 -4.85 -1.08
C GLU A 139 4.83 -5.14 0.40
N ALA A 140 5.36 -4.33 1.30
CA ALA A 140 5.11 -4.44 2.73
C ALA A 140 3.81 -3.76 3.20
N GLY A 141 3.06 -3.13 2.31
CA GLY A 141 1.86 -2.37 2.65
C GLY A 141 2.14 -1.11 3.50
N LYS A 142 3.32 -0.51 3.33
CA LYS A 142 3.76 0.69 4.03
C LYS A 142 3.67 1.95 3.16
N ALA A 143 3.36 1.79 1.87
CA ALA A 143 3.23 2.86 0.89
C ALA A 143 2.23 2.50 -0.20
N ASN A 144 1.70 3.51 -0.88
CA ASN A 144 0.91 3.38 -2.09
C ASN A 144 1.69 3.94 -3.28
N ALA A 145 1.53 3.37 -4.49
CA ALA A 145 2.09 3.94 -5.71
C ALA A 145 1.40 5.27 -6.02
N ARG A 146 2.17 6.36 -6.11
CA ARG A 146 1.66 7.73 -6.29
C ARG A 146 2.65 8.62 -7.04
N TYR A 147 2.15 9.77 -7.48
CA TYR A 147 2.96 10.83 -8.10
C TYR A 147 3.69 10.38 -9.36
N ASP A 148 2.97 9.65 -10.22
CA ASP A 148 3.41 9.19 -11.51
C ASP A 148 2.53 9.74 -12.65
N GLU A 149 2.70 9.24 -13.87
CA GLU A 149 1.94 9.71 -15.06
C GLU A 149 0.42 9.53 -14.87
N LEU A 150 -0.03 8.50 -14.15
CA LEU A 150 -1.46 8.26 -13.89
C LEU A 150 -2.07 9.28 -12.94
N ASP A 151 -1.25 9.92 -12.11
CA ASP A 151 -1.64 11.01 -11.22
C ASP A 151 -1.36 12.41 -11.83
N GLY A 152 -0.88 12.47 -13.09
CA GLY A 152 -0.59 13.71 -13.80
C GLY A 152 0.81 14.27 -13.56
N TYR A 153 1.74 13.46 -13.06
CA TYR A 153 3.16 13.78 -12.91
C TYR A 153 4.00 13.19 -14.04
N SER A 154 5.32 13.26 -13.93
CA SER A 154 6.22 12.67 -14.93
C SER A 154 6.26 11.15 -14.78
N LEU A 155 6.31 10.45 -15.91
CA LEU A 155 6.58 9.01 -15.93
C LEU A 155 7.94 8.74 -15.26
N HIS A 156 7.98 7.78 -14.35
CA HIS A 156 9.22 7.29 -13.74
C HIS A 156 9.44 5.80 -14.06
N ARG A 157 10.72 5.37 -14.04
CA ARG A 157 11.13 4.04 -14.51
C ARG A 157 10.49 2.84 -13.79
N TYR A 158 10.02 3.00 -12.56
CA TYR A 158 9.41 1.93 -11.76
C TYR A 158 7.88 2.00 -11.69
N GLN A 159 7.24 2.94 -12.41
CA GLN A 159 5.80 3.17 -12.35
C GLN A 159 4.98 1.89 -12.52
N ASP A 160 5.21 1.16 -13.61
CA ASP A 160 4.44 -0.05 -13.93
C ASP A 160 4.58 -1.11 -12.84
N GLN A 161 5.81 -1.26 -12.31
CA GLN A 161 6.09 -2.22 -11.26
C GLN A 161 5.41 -1.83 -9.94
N TYR A 162 5.50 -0.55 -9.57
CA TYR A 162 4.87 -0.03 -8.36
C TYR A 162 3.35 -0.18 -8.41
N ARG A 163 2.73 0.25 -9.52
CA ARG A 163 1.28 0.15 -9.73
C ARG A 163 0.78 -1.29 -9.76
N ALA A 164 1.55 -2.21 -10.36
CA ALA A 164 1.19 -3.64 -10.37
C ALA A 164 1.23 -4.26 -8.96
N THR A 165 2.09 -3.75 -8.09
CA THR A 165 2.26 -4.24 -6.72
C THR A 165 1.25 -3.63 -5.76
N ASP A 166 0.85 -2.38 -5.96
CA ASP A 166 -0.01 -1.59 -5.09
C ASP A 166 -1.43 -2.14 -4.92
N GLY A 167 -1.94 -2.86 -5.91
CA GLY A 167 -3.33 -3.35 -5.93
C GLY A 167 -3.70 -4.37 -4.83
N ALA A 168 -2.77 -4.77 -3.96
CA ALA A 168 -2.96 -5.81 -2.96
C ALA A 168 -2.91 -5.31 -1.50
N ASN A 169 -2.49 -4.08 -1.27
CA ASN A 169 -2.14 -3.62 0.08
C ASN A 169 -3.05 -2.48 0.57
N THR A 170 -3.84 -2.80 1.57
CA THR A 170 -4.48 -1.79 2.43
C THR A 170 -3.59 -1.61 3.65
N PHE A 171 -3.36 -0.36 4.08
CA PHE A 171 -2.81 -0.11 5.40
C PHE A 171 -3.75 -0.75 6.42
N ASP A 172 -3.33 -1.85 7.04
CA ASP A 172 -4.03 -2.44 8.16
C ASP A 172 -3.85 -1.54 9.41
N CYS A 173 -4.48 -0.39 9.36
CA CYS A 173 -4.73 0.34 10.57
C CYS A 173 -5.74 -0.46 11.38
N VAL A 174 -5.28 -1.22 12.33
CA VAL A 174 -6.16 -1.78 13.34
C VAL A 174 -6.76 -0.57 14.09
N VAL A 175 -7.85 -0.04 13.55
CA VAL A 175 -8.73 0.81 14.35
C VAL A 175 -9.24 -0.13 15.44
N VAL A 176 -8.58 -0.12 16.59
CA VAL A 176 -9.10 -0.81 17.77
C VAL A 176 -10.41 -0.07 18.10
N SER A 177 -11.49 -0.53 17.49
CA SER A 177 -12.83 -0.11 17.85
C SER A 177 -13.03 -0.60 19.28
N LEU A 178 -12.84 0.30 20.23
CA LEU A 178 -13.05 0.02 21.66
C LEU A 178 -14.46 -0.55 21.82
N PRO A 179 -14.61 -1.70 22.49
CA PRO A 179 -15.93 -2.22 22.79
C PRO A 179 -16.70 -1.18 23.62
N GLN A 180 -17.84 -0.76 23.14
CA GLN A 180 -18.68 0.28 23.72
C GLN A 180 -19.39 -0.16 25.03
N THR A 181 -18.97 -1.27 25.65
CA THR A 181 -19.63 -1.81 26.85
C THR A 181 -18.64 -2.24 27.92
N GLY A 182 -18.57 -1.44 28.97
CA GLY A 182 -18.14 -1.86 30.31
C GLY A 182 -16.65 -1.92 30.55
N SER A 183 -16.11 -0.99 31.33
CA SER A 183 -14.71 -0.82 31.76
C SER A 183 -13.79 -0.62 30.57
N ALA A 184 -13.71 0.60 30.08
CA ALA A 184 -12.72 1.01 29.10
C ALA A 184 -11.33 0.67 29.67
N VAL A 185 -10.66 -0.30 29.05
CA VAL A 185 -9.21 -0.46 29.25
C VAL A 185 -8.62 0.83 28.68
N GLU A 186 -8.00 1.60 29.54
CA GLU A 186 -7.36 2.86 29.15
C GLU A 186 -6.08 2.51 28.39
N LEU A 187 -6.15 2.42 27.08
CA LEU A 187 -5.05 1.97 26.21
C LEU A 187 -3.79 2.81 26.39
N TRP A 188 -3.96 4.10 26.69
CA TRP A 188 -2.83 5.00 26.99
C TRP A 188 -2.06 4.62 28.28
N ASN A 189 -2.56 3.74 29.10
CA ASN A 189 -1.87 3.18 30.27
C ASN A 189 -1.25 1.80 30.00
N LEU A 190 -1.23 1.32 28.77
CA LEU A 190 -0.67 0.04 28.37
C LEU A 190 0.48 0.23 27.36
N PRO A 191 1.50 -0.63 27.39
CA PRO A 191 2.51 -0.64 26.34
C PRO A 191 1.85 -1.08 25.02
N GLY A 192 2.18 -0.38 23.93
CA GLY A 192 1.61 -0.64 22.62
C GLY A 192 2.21 0.30 21.58
N PRO A 193 1.62 0.35 20.38
CA PRO A 193 1.95 1.37 19.38
C PRO A 193 1.89 2.76 20.02
N ASP A 194 2.81 3.65 19.66
CA ASP A 194 2.88 5.00 20.24
C ASP A 194 1.56 5.73 19.92
N LEU A 195 0.91 6.23 20.95
CA LEU A 195 -0.31 7.02 20.85
C LEU A 195 0.04 8.47 21.13
N ASP A 196 -0.44 9.39 20.33
CA ASP A 196 -0.32 10.79 20.65
C ASP A 196 -1.67 11.46 20.94
N CYS A 197 -1.63 12.71 21.38
CA CYS A 197 -2.83 13.40 21.79
C CYS A 197 -3.83 13.65 20.65
N SER A 198 -3.38 13.61 19.40
CA SER A 198 -4.23 13.72 18.23
C SER A 198 -5.09 12.48 18.00
N ASP A 199 -4.61 11.31 18.42
CA ASP A 199 -5.33 10.03 18.35
C ASP A 199 -6.40 9.95 19.44
N ILE A 200 -6.03 10.42 20.64
CA ILE A 200 -6.88 10.34 21.84
C ILE A 200 -7.96 11.43 21.86
N ARG A 201 -7.63 12.64 21.42
CA ARG A 201 -8.52 13.83 21.32
C ARG A 201 -9.33 14.16 22.56
N ARG A 202 -8.76 13.90 23.75
CA ARG A 202 -9.32 14.25 25.04
C ARG A 202 -8.24 14.24 26.10
N LYS A 203 -8.42 15.02 27.18
CA LYS A 203 -7.58 14.93 28.36
C LYS A 203 -7.73 13.54 29.02
N VAL A 204 -6.62 12.90 29.35
CA VAL A 204 -6.57 11.54 29.90
C VAL A 204 -5.78 11.51 31.18
N ARG A 205 -6.11 10.57 32.07
CA ARG A 205 -5.36 10.30 33.29
C ARG A 205 -4.31 9.23 33.05
N ILE A 206 -3.06 9.53 33.41
CA ILE A 206 -1.97 8.56 33.38
C ILE A 206 -1.88 7.93 34.77
N THR A 207 -2.13 6.61 34.87
CA THR A 207 -2.21 5.88 36.15
C THR A 207 -1.07 4.90 36.35
N GLY A 208 -0.06 4.91 35.48
CA GLY A 208 1.08 4.01 35.50
C GLY A 208 2.29 4.62 34.80
N PRO A 209 3.18 3.79 34.24
CA PRO A 209 4.22 4.29 33.34
C PRO A 209 3.60 4.98 32.12
N ASP A 210 4.06 6.18 31.81
CA ASP A 210 3.63 6.90 30.61
C ASP A 210 4.34 6.32 29.38
N TYR A 211 3.77 5.25 28.81
CA TYR A 211 4.35 4.53 27.68
C TYR A 211 4.36 5.35 26.39
N HIS A 212 3.46 6.33 26.29
CA HIS A 212 3.24 7.11 25.07
C HIS A 212 3.70 8.56 25.20
N ARG A 213 4.34 8.93 26.33
CA ARG A 213 4.85 10.29 26.61
C ARG A 213 3.79 11.40 26.49
N LEU A 214 2.56 11.09 26.90
CA LEU A 214 1.41 11.98 26.82
C LEU A 214 1.39 13.02 27.93
N ASP A 215 2.05 12.74 29.07
CA ASP A 215 2.17 13.57 30.27
C ASP A 215 3.58 14.19 30.31
N SER A 216 3.76 15.30 29.61
CA SER A 216 5.09 15.90 29.41
C SER A 216 5.60 16.67 30.63
N ASP A 217 4.72 17.10 31.55
CA ASP A 217 5.07 17.84 32.77
C ASP A 217 5.02 16.97 34.04
N GLY A 218 4.55 15.72 33.92
CA GLY A 218 4.57 14.74 35.01
C GLY A 218 3.51 14.94 36.08
N ASP A 219 2.42 15.65 35.78
CA ASP A 219 1.34 15.93 36.74
C ASP A 219 0.28 14.81 36.81
N GLY A 220 0.41 13.77 36.00
CA GLY A 220 -0.48 12.63 35.89
C GLY A 220 -1.66 12.84 34.96
N TRP A 221 -1.62 13.90 34.13
CA TRP A 221 -2.58 14.16 33.09
C TRP A 221 -1.91 14.30 31.73
N GLY A 222 -2.39 13.56 30.75
CA GLY A 222 -1.95 13.67 29.37
C GLY A 222 -2.96 14.39 28.48
N CYS A 223 -2.48 14.88 27.35
CA CYS A 223 -3.29 15.51 26.30
C CYS A 223 -4.12 16.71 26.80
N GLU A 224 -3.58 17.54 27.66
CA GLU A 224 -4.28 18.66 28.30
C GLU A 224 -4.79 19.73 27.33
N SER A 225 -4.23 19.82 26.12
CA SER A 225 -4.70 20.71 25.05
C SER A 225 -6.10 20.35 24.52
N TYR A 226 -6.62 19.17 24.90
CA TYR A 226 -7.95 18.67 24.51
C TYR A 226 -8.96 18.69 25.68
N SER A 227 -8.87 19.64 26.56
CA SER A 227 -9.78 19.82 27.71
C SER A 227 -11.16 20.39 27.32
#